data_3fb0aa0d14977ba67cbcb9c010db3d08
#
_entry.id   3fb0aa0d14977ba67cbcb9c010db3d08
#
_cell.length_a   1.000
_cell.length_b   1.000
_cell.length_c   1.000
_cell.angle_alpha   90.00
_cell.angle_beta   90.00
_cell.angle_gamma   90.00
#
_symmetry.space_group_name_H-M   'P 1'
#
loop_
_entity.id
_entity.type
_entity.pdbx_description
1 polymer ?
#
loop_
_entity_poly.entity_id
_entity_poly.type
_entity_poly.pdbx_seq_one_letter_code
_entity_poly.pdbx_strand_id
1 'polypeptide(L)'
;MWPKRAIAQSTRNSSWADAKALRGRKAACNHHGRRIIIERERATRFIHELLELLVKQKGSDLFITAGFPPALKVDGKISPVSKTALTPQHTIELVRSVMNDKQAAEFEGTKECNFAIAPPGIGRFRVNAFVQQSRVGMVLRTIMTDIPKFDELALPPVLKDVIMSKRGIMLFIGATGCGKSTSMASLLGYRNENSFGHIITIEDPIEFVHDHKNCVMTQREVGVDTDGWQVALKNTLRQAPDVILIGEVRERETMDYAISFAETGHLCMATLHANSTNQALDRIINFFPEERRAQLLMDLSLNVRAFVAQRLIPRRDGRGRVPAVEVMLNSPLISDLIFKGDVSGIKEIMKKSRELGMQTFDQSLFDLYEAGLISYEDALRNADSLNDLRLEIKLHGKESKNRNVFSGIGNLDMMPDAPAPTNQF
;
A
#
# COMPACT_ATOMS: atom_id res chain seq x y z
N MET A 1 47.10 44.31 43.23
CA MET A 1 48.51 44.76 42.98
C MET A 1 48.86 44.40 41.55
N TRP A 2 48.92 45.43 40.73
CA TRP A 2 49.45 45.39 39.35
C TRP A 2 50.98 45.38 39.38
N PRO A 3 51.67 44.90 38.29
CA PRO A 3 52.18 45.94 37.40
C PRO A 3 52.02 45.59 35.89
N LYS A 4 51.84 46.72 35.15
CA LYS A 4 51.95 46.92 33.72
C LYS A 4 53.39 46.75 33.22
N ARG A 5 53.55 46.28 31.98
CA ARG A 5 54.60 46.62 30.97
C ARG A 5 54.35 45.73 29.74
N ALA A 6 54.54 46.08 28.48
CA ALA A 6 54.82 47.32 27.78
C ALA A 6 54.48 47.03 26.30
N ILE A 7 54.08 48.08 25.62
CA ILE A 7 53.78 48.14 24.19
C ILE A 7 55.11 48.06 23.42
N ALA A 8 55.20 47.19 22.40
CA ALA A 8 56.14 47.38 21.31
C ALA A 8 55.39 47.27 19.97
N GLN A 9 55.27 48.39 19.30
CA GLN A 9 54.88 48.57 17.92
C GLN A 9 55.88 47.88 16.99
N SER A 10 55.43 47.08 16.08
CA SER A 10 56.13 46.76 14.84
C SER A 10 55.14 46.96 13.68
N THR A 11 55.40 48.04 12.99
CA THR A 11 54.70 48.50 11.82
C THR A 11 55.23 47.84 10.56
N ARG A 12 54.27 47.54 9.66
CA ARG A 12 54.36 47.53 8.17
C ARG A 12 55.27 46.52 7.49
N ASN A 13 54.64 45.61 6.77
CA ASN A 13 54.64 45.51 5.30
C ASN A 13 54.10 44.12 4.93
N SER A 14 52.79 43.95 4.83
CA SER A 14 52.23 42.89 4.03
C SER A 14 51.64 43.50 2.77
N SER A 15 52.35 43.29 1.76
CA SER A 15 52.26 43.87 0.45
C SER A 15 51.02 43.46 -0.34
N TRP A 16 50.66 44.28 -1.28
CA TRP A 16 49.67 44.13 -2.33
C TRP A 16 49.63 42.75 -3.03
N ALA A 17 50.60 41.85 -2.86
CA ALA A 17 50.68 40.51 -3.38
C ALA A 17 49.62 39.57 -2.77
N ASP A 18 49.35 39.66 -1.44
CA ASP A 18 48.39 38.82 -0.74
C ASP A 18 46.92 39.13 -1.09
N ALA A 19 46.63 40.45 -1.37
CA ALA A 19 45.31 40.86 -1.79
C ALA A 19 44.95 40.37 -3.22
N LYS A 20 45.95 40.21 -4.10
CA LYS A 20 45.78 39.70 -5.46
C LYS A 20 45.61 38.19 -5.45
N ALA A 21 46.32 37.43 -4.59
CA ALA A 21 46.17 35.99 -4.41
C ALA A 21 44.81 35.61 -3.79
N LEU A 22 44.31 36.40 -2.83
CA LEU A 22 42.97 36.22 -2.25
C LEU A 22 41.83 36.54 -3.25
N ARG A 23 42.02 37.55 -4.13
CA ARG A 23 41.05 37.82 -5.22
C ARG A 23 41.07 36.75 -6.29
N GLY A 24 42.21 36.20 -6.65
CA GLY A 24 42.33 35.07 -7.58
C GLY A 24 41.68 33.79 -7.07
N ARG A 25 41.86 33.46 -5.78
CA ARG A 25 41.20 32.32 -5.14
C ARG A 25 39.67 32.45 -5.01
N LYS A 26 39.14 33.66 -4.71
CA LYS A 26 37.72 33.93 -4.70
C LYS A 26 37.09 33.92 -6.09
N ALA A 27 37.80 34.39 -7.13
CA ALA A 27 37.30 34.32 -8.51
C ALA A 27 37.31 32.87 -9.06
N ALA A 28 38.33 32.07 -8.76
CA ALA A 28 38.39 30.66 -9.13
C ALA A 28 37.32 29.83 -8.42
N CYS A 29 37.05 30.10 -7.13
CA CYS A 29 35.99 29.45 -6.36
C CYS A 29 34.60 29.80 -6.90
N ASN A 30 34.36 31.06 -7.31
CA ASN A 30 33.10 31.49 -7.90
C ASN A 30 32.86 30.91 -9.31
N HIS A 31 33.90 30.72 -10.12
CA HIS A 31 33.77 30.09 -11.43
C HIS A 31 33.50 28.58 -11.33
N HIS A 32 34.14 27.87 -10.40
CA HIS A 32 33.91 26.46 -10.16
C HIS A 32 32.49 26.22 -9.61
N GLY A 33 32.06 27.00 -8.63
CA GLY A 33 30.71 26.93 -8.09
C GLY A 33 29.62 27.23 -9.12
N ARG A 34 29.78 28.24 -9.97
CA ARG A 34 28.83 28.51 -11.09
C ARG A 34 28.78 27.37 -12.11
N ARG A 35 29.90 26.75 -12.45
CA ARG A 35 29.94 25.61 -13.39
C ARG A 35 29.23 24.39 -12.84
N ILE A 36 29.44 24.06 -11.56
CA ILE A 36 28.76 22.95 -10.86
C ILE A 36 27.26 23.20 -10.79
N ILE A 37 26.81 24.42 -10.51
CA ILE A 37 25.39 24.77 -10.43
C ILE A 37 24.72 24.61 -11.81
N ILE A 38 25.33 25.07 -12.90
CA ILE A 38 24.79 24.95 -14.25
C ILE A 38 24.72 23.49 -14.69
N GLU A 39 25.69 22.65 -14.34
CA GLU A 39 25.70 21.22 -14.64
C GLU A 39 24.59 20.50 -13.86
N ARG A 40 24.39 20.84 -12.58
CA ARG A 40 23.30 20.29 -11.76
C ARG A 40 21.92 20.67 -12.29
N GLU A 41 21.69 21.92 -12.65
CA GLU A 41 20.41 22.36 -13.22
C GLU A 41 20.08 21.67 -14.55
N ARG A 42 21.08 21.43 -15.41
CA ARG A 42 20.91 20.67 -16.67
C ARG A 42 20.55 19.21 -16.38
N ALA A 43 21.23 18.58 -15.45
CA ALA A 43 20.96 17.20 -15.06
C ALA A 43 19.55 17.05 -14.45
N THR A 44 19.14 17.97 -13.58
CA THR A 44 17.79 18.00 -13.00
C THR A 44 16.73 18.18 -14.10
N ARG A 45 16.93 19.12 -15.04
CA ARG A 45 16.01 19.32 -16.16
C ARG A 45 15.87 18.07 -17.01
N PHE A 46 16.97 17.40 -17.32
CA PHE A 46 16.95 16.16 -18.09
C PHE A 46 16.17 15.05 -17.38
N ILE A 47 16.34 14.90 -16.06
CA ILE A 47 15.52 13.97 -15.28
C ILE A 47 14.04 14.36 -15.31
N HIS A 48 13.68 15.63 -15.20
CA HIS A 48 12.29 16.09 -15.28
C HIS A 48 11.68 15.77 -16.64
N GLU A 49 12.38 15.99 -17.75
CA GLU A 49 11.93 15.62 -19.10
C GLU A 49 11.66 14.11 -19.23
N LEU A 50 12.53 13.26 -18.63
CA LEU A 50 12.32 11.81 -18.60
C LEU A 50 11.12 11.41 -17.75
N LEU A 51 10.89 12.09 -16.62
CA LEU A 51 9.74 11.84 -15.75
C LEU A 51 8.42 12.30 -16.38
N GLU A 52 8.40 13.43 -17.08
CA GLU A 52 7.25 13.86 -17.89
C GLU A 52 6.89 12.82 -18.96
N LEU A 53 7.92 12.29 -19.64
CA LEU A 53 7.72 11.23 -20.62
C LEU A 53 7.18 9.94 -19.99
N LEU A 54 7.70 9.56 -18.80
CA LEU A 54 7.22 8.42 -18.03
C LEU A 54 5.73 8.56 -17.70
N VAL A 55 5.31 9.70 -17.15
CA VAL A 55 3.90 9.99 -16.81
C VAL A 55 3.03 9.99 -18.07
N LYS A 56 3.46 10.67 -19.15
CA LYS A 56 2.73 10.73 -20.41
C LYS A 56 2.47 9.36 -21.03
N GLN A 57 3.43 8.43 -20.89
CA GLN A 57 3.31 7.05 -21.37
C GLN A 57 2.65 6.11 -20.38
N LYS A 58 2.20 6.60 -19.21
CA LYS A 58 1.66 5.80 -18.09
C LYS A 58 2.62 4.68 -17.66
N GLY A 59 3.93 4.99 -17.72
CA GLY A 59 4.98 4.06 -17.32
C GLY A 59 5.09 3.92 -15.80
N SER A 60 5.57 2.76 -15.37
CA SER A 60 5.75 2.45 -13.95
C SER A 60 7.10 2.85 -13.38
N ASP A 61 8.17 2.68 -14.16
CA ASP A 61 9.54 2.86 -13.69
C ASP A 61 10.43 3.53 -14.78
N LEU A 62 11.34 4.41 -14.34
CA LEU A 62 12.45 4.96 -15.12
C LEU A 62 13.76 4.38 -14.61
N PHE A 63 14.58 3.87 -15.51
CA PHE A 63 15.89 3.26 -15.22
C PHE A 63 17.01 4.17 -15.72
N ILE A 64 17.93 4.50 -14.83
CA ILE A 64 19.16 5.25 -15.08
C ILE A 64 20.34 4.37 -14.68
N THR A 65 21.07 3.84 -15.64
CA THR A 65 22.24 2.97 -15.38
C THR A 65 23.35 3.20 -16.40
N ALA A 66 24.60 3.03 -15.97
CA ALA A 66 25.77 3.22 -16.85
C ALA A 66 25.86 2.09 -17.88
N GLY A 67 26.19 2.44 -19.12
CA GLY A 67 26.34 1.50 -20.23
C GLY A 67 25.01 1.17 -20.94
N PHE A 68 23.90 1.77 -20.52
CA PHE A 68 22.59 1.62 -21.13
C PHE A 68 21.92 2.99 -21.32
N PRO A 69 21.08 3.19 -22.34
CA PRO A 69 20.29 4.41 -22.46
C PRO A 69 19.28 4.54 -21.33
N PRO A 70 18.81 5.76 -20.96
CA PRO A 70 17.64 5.92 -20.12
C PRO A 70 16.49 5.09 -20.66
N ALA A 71 15.79 4.34 -19.79
CA ALA A 71 14.74 3.43 -20.23
C ALA A 71 13.50 3.53 -19.35
N LEU A 72 12.33 3.40 -19.96
CA LEU A 72 11.04 3.39 -19.27
C LEU A 72 10.47 1.97 -19.26
N LYS A 73 9.78 1.64 -18.19
CA LYS A 73 8.95 0.43 -18.13
C LYS A 73 7.49 0.81 -18.32
N VAL A 74 6.91 0.35 -19.42
CA VAL A 74 5.51 0.57 -19.79
C VAL A 74 4.87 -0.79 -20.05
N ASP A 75 3.73 -1.07 -19.44
CA ASP A 75 3.01 -2.35 -19.53
C ASP A 75 3.92 -3.58 -19.30
N GLY A 76 4.84 -3.47 -18.33
CA GLY A 76 5.77 -4.52 -17.95
C GLY A 76 6.99 -4.68 -18.88
N LYS A 77 7.07 -3.93 -20.00
CA LYS A 77 8.19 -3.98 -20.94
C LYS A 77 9.12 -2.78 -20.75
N ILE A 78 10.43 -3.04 -20.76
CA ILE A 78 11.47 -1.99 -20.68
C ILE A 78 11.86 -1.57 -22.09
N SER A 79 11.76 -0.26 -22.37
CA SER A 79 12.09 0.34 -23.65
C SER A 79 13.02 1.54 -23.46
N PRO A 80 14.17 1.62 -24.17
CA PRO A 80 15.05 2.77 -24.12
C PRO A 80 14.40 3.98 -24.79
N VAL A 81 14.61 5.18 -24.19
CA VAL A 81 14.07 6.45 -24.71
C VAL A 81 15.09 7.26 -25.51
N SER A 82 16.32 6.79 -25.58
CA SER A 82 17.36 7.39 -26.41
C SER A 82 18.23 6.31 -27.06
N LYS A 83 19.04 6.69 -28.07
CA LYS A 83 20.01 5.79 -28.71
C LYS A 83 21.36 5.78 -27.99
N THR A 84 21.62 6.78 -27.14
CA THR A 84 22.93 7.00 -26.52
C THR A 84 22.95 6.41 -25.12
N ALA A 85 23.88 5.50 -24.87
CA ALA A 85 24.13 4.93 -23.55
C ALA A 85 24.72 5.98 -22.61
N LEU A 86 24.30 5.93 -21.33
CA LEU A 86 24.83 6.78 -20.27
C LEU A 86 26.26 6.33 -19.89
N THR A 87 27.16 7.29 -19.73
CA THR A 87 28.48 7.03 -19.16
C THR A 87 28.39 6.96 -17.62
N PRO A 88 29.39 6.37 -16.93
CA PRO A 88 29.44 6.40 -15.46
C PRO A 88 29.38 7.81 -14.87
N GLN A 89 29.99 8.80 -15.55
CA GLN A 89 29.95 10.19 -15.14
C GLN A 89 28.53 10.77 -15.26
N HIS A 90 27.82 10.48 -16.36
CA HIS A 90 26.43 10.91 -16.53
C HIS A 90 25.53 10.38 -15.41
N THR A 91 25.66 9.10 -15.03
CA THR A 91 24.82 8.54 -13.97
C THR A 91 25.10 9.14 -12.60
N ILE A 92 26.35 9.43 -12.28
CA ILE A 92 26.72 10.15 -11.04
C ILE A 92 26.08 11.54 -11.01
N GLU A 93 26.17 12.32 -12.08
CA GLU A 93 25.59 13.66 -12.18
C GLU A 93 24.07 13.64 -12.06
N LEU A 94 23.41 12.72 -12.76
CA LEU A 94 21.94 12.56 -12.73
C LEU A 94 21.44 12.16 -11.35
N VAL A 95 22.07 11.18 -10.70
CA VAL A 95 21.70 10.74 -9.34
C VAL A 95 21.91 11.86 -8.33
N ARG A 96 23.08 12.55 -8.40
CA ARG A 96 23.39 13.68 -7.52
C ARG A 96 22.44 14.86 -7.72
N SER A 97 21.92 15.07 -8.93
CA SER A 97 21.05 16.19 -9.25
C SER A 97 19.70 16.17 -8.52
N VAL A 98 19.21 14.98 -8.17
CA VAL A 98 17.92 14.76 -7.50
C VAL A 98 18.03 14.54 -5.99
N MET A 99 19.26 14.46 -5.45
CA MET A 99 19.52 14.31 -4.03
C MET A 99 19.71 15.65 -3.32
N ASN A 100 19.24 15.76 -2.08
CA ASN A 100 19.66 16.80 -1.16
C ASN A 100 21.02 16.43 -0.50
N ASP A 101 21.60 17.35 0.28
CA ASP A 101 22.92 17.16 0.87
C ASP A 101 22.97 15.99 1.88
N LYS A 102 21.88 15.78 2.66
CA LYS A 102 21.76 14.65 3.61
C LYS A 102 21.74 13.31 2.85
N GLN A 103 20.93 13.22 1.81
CA GLN A 103 20.79 12.02 0.97
C GLN A 103 22.10 11.71 0.22
N ALA A 104 22.79 12.75 -0.27
CA ALA A 104 24.07 12.61 -0.91
C ALA A 104 25.15 12.06 0.05
N ALA A 105 25.20 12.55 1.29
CA ALA A 105 26.12 12.08 2.32
C ALA A 105 25.80 10.61 2.73
N GLU A 106 24.54 10.26 2.88
CA GLU A 106 24.08 8.90 3.15
C GLU A 106 24.50 7.96 2.02
N PHE A 107 24.24 8.33 0.76
CA PHE A 107 24.60 7.54 -0.41
C PHE A 107 26.11 7.32 -0.54
N GLU A 108 26.93 8.31 -0.21
CA GLU A 108 28.40 8.16 -0.20
C GLU A 108 28.87 7.14 0.84
N GLY A 109 28.21 7.13 2.01
CA GLY A 109 28.57 6.22 3.11
C GLY A 109 28.07 4.80 2.91
N THR A 110 26.82 4.63 2.48
CA THR A 110 26.13 3.32 2.42
C THR A 110 26.12 2.69 1.03
N LYS A 111 26.34 3.48 -0.03
CA LYS A 111 26.22 3.11 -1.46
C LYS A 111 24.78 2.81 -1.90
N GLU A 112 23.81 3.10 -1.05
CA GLU A 112 22.38 2.99 -1.29
C GLU A 112 21.65 4.18 -0.66
N CYS A 113 20.59 4.66 -1.28
CA CYS A 113 19.72 5.68 -0.71
C CYS A 113 18.31 5.57 -1.30
N ASN A 114 17.31 5.53 -0.44
CA ASN A 114 15.90 5.56 -0.81
C ASN A 114 15.28 6.90 -0.41
N PHE A 115 14.60 7.55 -1.34
CA PHE A 115 13.95 8.83 -1.08
C PHE A 115 12.82 9.08 -2.08
N ALA A 116 12.01 10.09 -1.82
CA ALA A 116 10.99 10.54 -2.76
C ALA A 116 11.34 11.91 -3.34
N ILE A 117 10.92 12.15 -4.58
CA ILE A 117 10.95 13.46 -5.22
C ILE A 117 9.56 13.80 -5.74
N ALA A 118 9.20 15.09 -5.71
CA ALA A 118 7.93 15.60 -6.22
C ALA A 118 8.18 16.86 -7.08
N PRO A 119 8.66 16.69 -8.33
CA PRO A 119 8.85 17.82 -9.23
C PRO A 119 7.51 18.50 -9.51
N PRO A 120 7.42 19.84 -9.37
CA PRO A 120 6.17 20.58 -9.56
C PRO A 120 5.54 20.31 -10.92
N GLY A 121 4.25 19.96 -10.94
CA GLY A 121 3.47 19.73 -12.16
C GLY A 121 3.74 18.41 -12.89
N ILE A 122 4.65 17.55 -12.40
CA ILE A 122 4.99 16.26 -13.03
C ILE A 122 4.40 15.09 -12.25
N GLY A 123 4.60 15.06 -10.92
CA GLY A 123 4.12 13.97 -10.08
C GLY A 123 5.07 13.65 -8.94
N ARG A 124 4.78 12.56 -8.21
CA ARG A 124 5.64 12.06 -7.12
C ARG A 124 6.29 10.74 -7.55
N PHE A 125 7.57 10.60 -7.22
CA PHE A 125 8.37 9.43 -7.61
C PHE A 125 9.21 8.95 -6.42
N ARG A 126 9.21 7.64 -6.21
CA ARG A 126 10.15 6.98 -5.30
C ARG A 126 11.44 6.72 -6.05
N VAL A 127 12.54 7.10 -5.48
CA VAL A 127 13.89 6.92 -6.03
C VAL A 127 14.65 5.91 -5.18
N ASN A 128 15.16 4.87 -5.81
CA ASN A 128 16.17 4.00 -5.24
C ASN A 128 17.48 4.24 -6.00
N ALA A 129 18.46 4.83 -5.35
CA ALA A 129 19.82 5.02 -5.87
C ALA A 129 20.74 3.95 -5.27
N PHE A 130 21.60 3.37 -6.09
CA PHE A 130 22.47 2.26 -5.70
C PHE A 130 23.78 2.26 -6.49
N VAL A 131 24.76 1.50 -5.99
CA VAL A 131 26.02 1.23 -6.69
C VAL A 131 26.05 -0.23 -7.10
N GLN A 132 26.27 -0.49 -8.41
CA GLN A 132 26.47 -1.82 -8.97
C GLN A 132 27.75 -1.86 -9.81
N GLN A 133 28.58 -2.87 -9.67
CA GLN A 133 29.85 -3.02 -10.41
C GLN A 133 30.69 -1.71 -10.40
N SER A 134 30.79 -1.07 -9.23
CA SER A 134 31.44 0.23 -9.02
C SER A 134 30.88 1.38 -9.86
N ARG A 135 29.65 1.27 -10.37
CA ARG A 135 28.94 2.29 -11.13
C ARG A 135 27.65 2.67 -10.44
N VAL A 136 27.32 3.97 -10.46
CA VAL A 136 26.11 4.50 -9.88
C VAL A 136 24.92 4.25 -10.84
N GLY A 137 23.78 3.90 -10.26
CA GLY A 137 22.51 3.79 -10.95
C GLY A 137 21.36 4.24 -10.06
N MET A 138 20.19 4.45 -10.65
CA MET A 138 18.95 4.68 -9.93
C MET A 138 17.73 4.17 -10.70
N VAL A 139 16.70 3.80 -9.94
CA VAL A 139 15.36 3.51 -10.46
C VAL A 139 14.38 4.48 -9.83
N LEU A 140 13.56 5.12 -10.67
CA LEU A 140 12.51 6.02 -10.22
C LEU A 140 11.16 5.38 -10.54
N ARG A 141 10.34 5.14 -9.51
CA ARG A 141 9.00 4.56 -9.64
C ARG A 141 7.94 5.63 -9.48
N THR A 142 6.99 5.67 -10.40
CA THR A 142 5.82 6.56 -10.32
C THR A 142 4.95 6.19 -9.12
N ILE A 143 4.62 7.19 -8.30
CA ILE A 143 3.61 7.09 -7.24
C ILE A 143 2.31 7.65 -7.83
N MET A 144 1.23 6.86 -7.73
CA MET A 144 -0.04 7.24 -8.33
C MET A 144 -0.71 8.38 -7.55
N THR A 145 -1.18 9.39 -8.24
CA THR A 145 -1.95 10.50 -7.67
C THR A 145 -3.45 10.33 -7.89
N ASP A 146 -3.83 9.55 -8.91
CA ASP A 146 -5.23 9.29 -9.21
C ASP A 146 -5.75 8.16 -8.32
N ILE A 147 -6.56 8.52 -7.33
CA ILE A 147 -7.20 7.58 -6.41
C ILE A 147 -8.58 7.22 -6.99
N PRO A 148 -8.84 5.92 -7.29
CA PRO A 148 -10.15 5.49 -7.76
C PRO A 148 -11.23 5.80 -6.72
N LYS A 149 -12.40 6.21 -7.16
CA LYS A 149 -13.53 6.39 -6.26
C LYS A 149 -13.99 5.04 -5.72
N PHE A 150 -14.55 5.05 -4.50
CA PHE A 150 -15.01 3.82 -3.85
C PHE A 150 -15.96 3.00 -4.73
N ASP A 151 -16.91 3.67 -5.39
CA ASP A 151 -17.94 3.02 -6.21
C ASP A 151 -17.38 2.39 -7.52
N GLU A 152 -16.15 2.72 -7.89
CA GLU A 152 -15.46 2.14 -9.06
C GLU A 152 -14.74 0.83 -8.74
N LEU A 153 -14.53 0.53 -7.45
CA LEU A 153 -13.70 -0.61 -7.01
C LEU A 153 -14.48 -1.89 -6.73
N ALA A 154 -15.79 -1.90 -6.88
CA ALA A 154 -16.67 -3.05 -6.54
C ALA A 154 -16.42 -3.60 -5.12
N LEU A 155 -16.13 -2.72 -4.16
CA LEU A 155 -15.97 -3.07 -2.75
C LEU A 155 -17.34 -3.16 -2.05
N PRO A 156 -17.47 -3.99 -0.99
CA PRO A 156 -18.70 -4.10 -0.22
C PRO A 156 -19.14 -2.75 0.36
N PRO A 157 -20.41 -2.31 0.14
CA PRO A 157 -20.89 -0.99 0.56
C PRO A 157 -20.76 -0.71 2.05
N VAL A 158 -20.84 -1.74 2.91
CA VAL A 158 -20.70 -1.64 4.36
C VAL A 158 -19.39 -0.99 4.80
N LEU A 159 -18.35 -1.04 3.96
CA LEU A 159 -17.06 -0.42 4.26
C LEU A 159 -17.13 1.11 4.32
N LYS A 160 -18.14 1.73 3.66
CA LYS A 160 -18.43 3.17 3.81
C LYS A 160 -18.86 3.51 5.24
N ASP A 161 -19.69 2.68 5.85
CA ASP A 161 -20.12 2.88 7.24
C ASP A 161 -18.98 2.62 8.23
N VAL A 162 -18.16 1.60 7.95
CA VAL A 162 -17.01 1.28 8.79
C VAL A 162 -16.00 2.43 8.80
N ILE A 163 -15.64 2.98 7.63
CA ILE A 163 -14.67 4.09 7.54
C ILE A 163 -15.20 5.38 8.20
N MET A 164 -16.50 5.55 8.28
CA MET A 164 -17.13 6.70 8.96
C MET A 164 -17.23 6.48 10.48
N SER A 165 -16.84 5.33 11.01
CA SER A 165 -16.80 5.08 12.45
C SER A 165 -15.90 6.09 13.16
N LYS A 166 -16.26 6.44 14.39
CA LYS A 166 -15.53 7.40 15.20
C LYS A 166 -14.22 6.82 15.77
N ARG A 167 -14.23 5.51 16.11
CA ARG A 167 -13.10 4.83 16.74
C ARG A 167 -13.10 3.33 16.44
N GLY A 168 -11.96 2.71 16.64
CA GLY A 168 -11.74 1.26 16.54
C GLY A 168 -10.68 0.88 15.54
N ILE A 169 -10.51 -0.41 15.29
CA ILE A 169 -9.47 -0.95 14.40
C ILE A 169 -10.12 -1.52 13.14
N MET A 170 -9.65 -1.08 11.98
CA MET A 170 -9.99 -1.63 10.67
C MET A 170 -8.73 -2.18 10.01
N LEU A 171 -8.66 -3.50 9.79
CA LEU A 171 -7.48 -4.13 9.17
C LEU A 171 -7.76 -4.56 7.74
N PHE A 172 -6.86 -4.19 6.83
CA PHE A 172 -6.80 -4.71 5.47
C PHE A 172 -5.78 -5.83 5.36
N ILE A 173 -6.23 -6.98 4.88
CA ILE A 173 -5.51 -8.25 4.92
C ILE A 173 -5.32 -8.79 3.50
N GLY A 174 -4.15 -9.32 3.21
CA GLY A 174 -3.87 -9.94 1.92
C GLY A 174 -2.40 -9.89 1.52
N ALA A 175 -2.06 -10.61 0.46
CA ALA A 175 -0.73 -10.64 -0.12
C ALA A 175 -0.34 -9.29 -0.74
N THR A 176 0.93 -9.11 -1.04
CA THR A 176 1.41 -7.94 -1.79
C THR A 176 0.75 -7.90 -3.17
N GLY A 177 0.29 -6.72 -3.58
CA GLY A 177 -0.34 -6.52 -4.89
C GLY A 177 -1.80 -6.99 -5.00
N CYS A 178 -2.46 -7.35 -3.88
CA CYS A 178 -3.90 -7.69 -3.86
C CYS A 178 -4.83 -6.46 -3.80
N GLY A 179 -4.30 -5.22 -3.83
CA GLY A 179 -5.07 -3.98 -3.90
C GLY A 179 -5.43 -3.34 -2.56
N LYS A 180 -4.81 -3.74 -1.44
CA LYS A 180 -5.05 -3.15 -0.11
C LYS A 180 -4.88 -1.62 -0.10
N SER A 181 -3.73 -1.14 -0.57
CA SER A 181 -3.42 0.30 -0.61
C SER A 181 -4.45 1.09 -1.43
N THR A 182 -4.86 0.54 -2.58
CA THR A 182 -5.88 1.16 -3.44
C THR A 182 -7.23 1.25 -2.73
N SER A 183 -7.67 0.16 -2.07
CA SER A 183 -8.94 0.12 -1.34
C SER A 183 -8.92 1.07 -0.13
N MET A 184 -7.81 1.11 0.61
CA MET A 184 -7.65 2.03 1.74
C MET A 184 -7.61 3.49 1.29
N ALA A 185 -6.85 3.80 0.23
CA ALA A 185 -6.81 5.16 -0.32
C ALA A 185 -8.18 5.62 -0.77
N SER A 186 -8.94 4.76 -1.45
CA SER A 186 -10.31 5.04 -1.86
C SER A 186 -11.25 5.32 -0.67
N LEU A 187 -11.15 4.53 0.40
CA LEU A 187 -11.95 4.74 1.63
C LEU A 187 -11.54 6.02 2.37
N LEU A 188 -10.24 6.30 2.48
CA LEU A 188 -9.77 7.57 3.05
C LEU A 188 -10.22 8.76 2.20
N GLY A 189 -10.20 8.63 0.88
CA GLY A 189 -10.75 9.63 -0.05
C GLY A 189 -12.25 9.86 0.21
N TYR A 190 -13.04 8.79 0.37
CA TYR A 190 -14.44 8.87 0.71
C TYR A 190 -14.66 9.60 2.06
N ARG A 191 -13.89 9.26 3.11
CA ARG A 191 -13.98 9.96 4.40
C ARG A 191 -13.55 11.41 4.30
N ASN A 192 -12.50 11.71 3.56
CA ASN A 192 -12.00 13.07 3.32
C ASN A 192 -13.04 13.97 2.63
N GLU A 193 -13.91 13.38 1.81
CA GLU A 193 -15.01 14.11 1.15
C GLU A 193 -16.26 14.26 2.03
N ASN A 194 -16.54 13.32 2.92
CA ASN A 194 -17.82 13.21 3.63
C ASN A 194 -17.72 13.44 5.14
N SER A 195 -16.54 13.80 5.66
CA SER A 195 -16.30 14.07 7.09
C SER A 195 -15.41 15.29 7.24
N PHE A 196 -15.32 15.80 8.47
CA PHE A 196 -14.40 16.85 8.87
C PHE A 196 -13.47 16.30 9.94
N GLY A 197 -12.21 16.66 9.89
CA GLY A 197 -11.23 16.19 10.87
C GLY A 197 -9.81 16.10 10.32
N HIS A 198 -8.95 15.39 11.05
CA HIS A 198 -7.56 15.20 10.70
C HIS A 198 -7.25 13.72 10.46
N ILE A 199 -6.81 13.40 9.25
CA ILE A 199 -6.39 12.05 8.85
C ILE A 199 -4.87 12.04 8.76
N ILE A 200 -4.23 11.17 9.56
CA ILE A 200 -2.78 11.00 9.55
C ILE A 200 -2.45 9.63 8.97
N THR A 201 -1.51 9.58 8.01
CA THR A 201 -0.97 8.32 7.52
C THR A 201 0.53 8.22 7.80
N ILE A 202 0.98 7.02 8.17
CA ILE A 202 2.38 6.67 8.35
C ILE A 202 2.62 5.46 7.46
N GLU A 203 3.45 5.60 6.44
CA GLU A 203 3.59 4.63 5.36
C GLU A 203 5.06 4.38 5.00
N ASP A 204 5.34 3.22 4.43
CA ASP A 204 6.68 2.85 3.95
C ASP A 204 6.58 2.03 2.64
N PRO A 205 6.52 2.72 1.49
CA PRO A 205 6.37 4.17 1.26
C PRO A 205 4.91 4.63 1.15
N ILE A 206 4.69 5.95 0.91
CA ILE A 206 3.40 6.50 0.48
C ILE A 206 3.10 6.00 -0.95
N GLU A 207 1.98 5.26 -1.09
CA GLU A 207 1.52 4.71 -2.38
C GLU A 207 0.61 5.68 -3.14
N PHE A 208 -0.22 6.45 -2.42
CA PHE A 208 -1.17 7.41 -2.96
C PHE A 208 -1.08 8.74 -2.22
N VAL A 209 -1.11 9.84 -2.96
CA VAL A 209 -1.13 11.18 -2.36
C VAL A 209 -2.56 11.71 -2.33
N HIS A 210 -3.01 12.13 -1.16
CA HIS A 210 -4.32 12.71 -0.94
C HIS A 210 -4.25 14.23 -0.87
N ASP A 211 -5.11 14.91 -1.63
CA ASP A 211 -5.35 16.33 -1.44
C ASP A 211 -6.20 16.57 -0.19
N HIS A 212 -6.03 17.74 0.42
CA HIS A 212 -6.96 18.21 1.45
C HIS A 212 -8.31 18.52 0.79
N LYS A 213 -9.40 17.97 1.37
CA LYS A 213 -10.78 18.33 1.00
C LYS A 213 -11.50 18.91 2.22
N ASN A 214 -12.39 18.12 2.83
CA ASN A 214 -13.01 18.49 4.10
C ASN A 214 -12.17 18.13 5.32
N CYS A 215 -11.22 17.20 5.15
CA CYS A 215 -10.26 16.81 6.18
C CYS A 215 -8.87 17.39 5.90
N VAL A 216 -8.11 17.64 6.97
CA VAL A 216 -6.67 17.83 6.86
C VAL A 216 -6.02 16.47 6.66
N MET A 217 -5.19 16.32 5.61
CA MET A 217 -4.44 15.11 5.33
C MET A 217 -2.97 15.30 5.69
N THR A 218 -2.43 14.52 6.61
CA THR A 218 -1.01 14.51 6.95
C THR A 218 -0.45 13.14 6.62
N GLN A 219 0.35 13.05 5.56
CA GLN A 219 0.98 11.81 5.12
C GLN A 219 2.47 11.86 5.43
N ARG A 220 3.00 10.84 6.11
CA ARG A 220 4.41 10.77 6.52
C ARG A 220 5.02 9.47 6.05
N GLU A 221 6.10 9.58 5.29
CA GLU A 221 6.88 8.45 4.79
C GLU A 221 8.01 8.11 5.76
N VAL A 222 8.11 6.84 6.15
CA VAL A 222 9.19 6.35 7.01
C VAL A 222 10.53 6.41 6.25
N GLY A 223 11.56 6.91 6.91
CA GLY A 223 12.87 7.12 6.29
C GLY A 223 13.01 8.44 5.49
N VAL A 224 11.89 9.13 5.22
CA VAL A 224 11.86 10.42 4.50
C VAL A 224 11.38 11.54 5.42
N ASP A 225 10.14 11.42 5.93
CA ASP A 225 9.49 12.44 6.76
C ASP A 225 9.61 12.13 8.27
N THR A 226 10.02 10.92 8.61
CA THR A 226 10.25 10.44 9.98
C THR A 226 11.33 9.38 10.00
N ASP A 227 12.11 9.32 11.07
CA ASP A 227 13.26 8.40 11.19
C ASP A 227 12.84 6.92 11.36
N GLY A 228 11.59 6.65 11.71
CA GLY A 228 11.10 5.26 11.89
C GLY A 228 9.67 5.19 12.42
N TRP A 229 9.11 3.99 12.38
CA TRP A 229 7.75 3.69 12.80
C TRP A 229 7.48 4.13 14.25
N GLN A 230 8.33 3.75 15.20
CA GLN A 230 8.13 4.05 16.62
C GLN A 230 8.12 5.55 16.90
N VAL A 231 9.03 6.32 16.26
CA VAL A 231 9.09 7.79 16.42
C VAL A 231 7.81 8.43 15.87
N ALA A 232 7.36 8.00 14.70
CA ALA A 232 6.15 8.52 14.09
C ALA A 232 4.91 8.22 14.94
N LEU A 233 4.69 6.94 15.28
CA LEU A 233 3.51 6.47 16.01
C LEU A 233 3.40 7.09 17.40
N LYS A 234 4.52 7.17 18.14
CA LYS A 234 4.58 7.80 19.48
C LYS A 234 4.10 9.26 19.47
N ASN A 235 4.36 10.00 18.40
CA ASN A 235 4.01 11.41 18.31
C ASN A 235 2.65 11.66 17.66
N THR A 236 2.02 10.66 17.05
CA THR A 236 0.77 10.81 16.29
C THR A 236 -0.38 11.36 17.13
N LEU A 237 -0.60 10.86 18.34
CA LEU A 237 -1.68 11.34 19.24
C LEU A 237 -1.54 12.82 19.62
N ARG A 238 -0.34 13.40 19.55
CA ARG A 238 -0.11 14.82 19.83
C ARG A 238 -0.47 15.74 18.67
N GLN A 239 -0.83 15.16 17.53
CA GLN A 239 -1.17 15.90 16.31
C GLN A 239 -2.69 16.02 16.12
N ALA A 240 -3.49 15.70 17.15
CA ALA A 240 -4.95 15.74 17.15
C ALA A 240 -5.58 14.97 15.96
N PRO A 241 -5.29 13.68 15.76
CA PRO A 241 -5.87 12.88 14.70
C PRO A 241 -7.33 12.50 15.00
N ASP A 242 -8.14 12.29 13.96
CA ASP A 242 -9.41 11.56 14.03
C ASP A 242 -9.26 10.15 13.43
N VAL A 243 -8.45 10.04 12.38
CA VAL A 243 -8.12 8.77 11.72
C VAL A 243 -6.61 8.63 11.61
N ILE A 244 -6.11 7.45 11.90
CA ILE A 244 -4.69 7.12 11.80
C ILE A 244 -4.57 5.90 10.90
N LEU A 245 -3.80 6.02 9.80
CA LEU A 245 -3.43 4.89 8.96
C LEU A 245 -1.99 4.47 9.30
N ILE A 246 -1.83 3.20 9.63
CA ILE A 246 -0.54 2.53 9.77
C ILE A 246 -0.35 1.67 8.51
N GLY A 247 0.62 2.01 7.67
CA GLY A 247 0.84 1.36 6.39
C GLY A 247 0.90 -0.16 6.53
N GLU A 248 1.61 -0.67 7.54
CA GLU A 248 1.75 -2.10 7.79
C GLU A 248 2.03 -2.44 9.25
N VAL A 249 1.35 -3.49 9.76
CA VAL A 249 1.64 -4.11 11.06
C VAL A 249 2.49 -5.35 10.84
N ARG A 250 3.77 -5.29 11.24
CA ARG A 250 4.72 -6.40 11.11
C ARG A 250 5.08 -7.04 12.43
N GLU A 251 4.93 -6.31 13.54
CA GLU A 251 5.43 -6.66 14.85
C GLU A 251 4.48 -6.20 15.94
N ARG A 252 4.73 -6.70 17.15
CA ARG A 252 3.94 -6.43 18.34
C ARG A 252 3.79 -4.95 18.61
N GLU A 253 4.90 -4.20 18.64
CA GLU A 253 4.92 -2.78 19.00
C GLU A 253 3.97 -1.96 18.11
N THR A 254 3.94 -2.23 16.83
CA THR A 254 3.03 -1.56 15.90
C THR A 254 1.57 -1.91 16.19
N MET A 255 1.29 -3.17 16.56
CA MET A 255 -0.05 -3.59 16.94
C MET A 255 -0.49 -2.99 18.30
N ASP A 256 0.42 -2.89 19.28
CA ASP A 256 0.17 -2.20 20.56
C ASP A 256 -0.24 -0.72 20.31
N TYR A 257 0.40 -0.01 19.36
CA TYR A 257 -0.02 1.34 18.97
C TYR A 257 -1.42 1.36 18.32
N ALA A 258 -1.72 0.42 17.43
CA ALA A 258 -3.04 0.36 16.79
C ALA A 258 -4.17 0.17 17.82
N ILE A 259 -3.96 -0.70 18.81
CA ILE A 259 -4.88 -0.92 19.93
C ILE A 259 -5.02 0.37 20.76
N SER A 260 -3.89 0.97 21.15
CA SER A 260 -3.89 2.20 21.95
C SER A 260 -4.63 3.36 21.26
N PHE A 261 -4.48 3.51 19.94
CA PHE A 261 -5.21 4.51 19.17
C PHE A 261 -6.73 4.29 19.21
N ALA A 262 -7.16 3.04 19.06
CA ALA A 262 -8.57 2.68 19.12
C ALA A 262 -9.17 2.92 20.54
N GLU A 263 -8.44 2.55 21.59
CA GLU A 263 -8.84 2.76 23.00
C GLU A 263 -8.95 4.24 23.35
N THR A 264 -8.06 5.07 22.81
CA THR A 264 -8.07 6.51 23.03
C THR A 264 -9.08 7.27 22.14
N GLY A 265 -9.91 6.55 21.39
CA GLY A 265 -11.06 7.12 20.69
C GLY A 265 -10.87 7.43 19.20
N HIS A 266 -9.79 6.94 18.59
CA HIS A 266 -9.46 7.18 17.18
C HIS A 266 -9.80 5.97 16.30
N LEU A 267 -10.11 6.22 15.03
CA LEU A 267 -10.18 5.14 14.05
C LEU A 267 -8.76 4.82 13.55
N CYS A 268 -8.29 3.61 13.82
CA CYS A 268 -7.01 3.12 13.32
C CYS A 268 -7.24 2.17 12.15
N MET A 269 -6.68 2.51 10.99
CA MET A 269 -6.58 1.63 9.83
C MET A 269 -5.18 1.07 9.73
N ALA A 270 -5.04 -0.20 9.34
CA ALA A 270 -3.72 -0.76 9.10
C ALA A 270 -3.76 -1.91 8.08
N THR A 271 -2.61 -2.30 7.54
CA THR A 271 -2.51 -3.52 6.75
C THR A 271 -1.83 -4.63 7.52
N LEU A 272 -2.20 -5.86 7.19
CA LEU A 272 -1.58 -7.07 7.70
C LEU A 272 -1.42 -8.10 6.56
N HIS A 273 -0.28 -8.76 6.50
CA HIS A 273 -0.07 -9.85 5.54
C HIS A 273 -0.57 -11.17 6.11
N ALA A 274 -1.75 -11.60 5.68
CA ALA A 274 -2.35 -12.92 5.90
C ALA A 274 -3.27 -13.26 4.73
N ASN A 275 -3.81 -14.47 4.65
CA ASN A 275 -4.64 -14.88 3.52
C ASN A 275 -6.15 -14.83 3.79
N SER A 276 -6.56 -14.69 5.06
CA SER A 276 -7.96 -14.59 5.51
C SER A 276 -8.07 -13.83 6.82
N THR A 277 -9.28 -13.47 7.23
CA THR A 277 -9.55 -12.80 8.50
C THR A 277 -9.17 -13.67 9.70
N ASN A 278 -9.42 -14.99 9.66
CA ASN A 278 -9.04 -15.92 10.70
C ASN A 278 -7.51 -15.98 10.85
N GLN A 279 -6.78 -16.18 9.74
CA GLN A 279 -5.32 -16.19 9.77
C GLN A 279 -4.72 -14.86 10.24
N ALA A 280 -5.38 -13.74 9.98
CA ALA A 280 -4.95 -12.44 10.50
C ALA A 280 -5.05 -12.38 12.02
N LEU A 281 -6.15 -12.89 12.60
CA LEU A 281 -6.32 -12.95 14.05
C LEU A 281 -5.27 -13.88 14.70
N ASP A 282 -5.05 -15.08 14.13
CA ASP A 282 -3.99 -15.98 14.57
C ASP A 282 -2.61 -15.33 14.53
N ARG A 283 -2.32 -14.59 13.46
CA ARG A 283 -1.05 -13.88 13.30
C ARG A 283 -0.87 -12.79 14.33
N ILE A 284 -1.92 -12.01 14.63
CA ILE A 284 -1.89 -11.00 15.68
C ILE A 284 -1.64 -11.64 17.05
N ILE A 285 -2.34 -12.73 17.38
CA ILE A 285 -2.14 -13.48 18.62
C ILE A 285 -0.69 -13.94 18.75
N ASN A 286 -0.09 -14.40 17.65
CA ASN A 286 1.30 -14.86 17.63
C ASN A 286 2.37 -13.76 17.73
N PHE A 287 2.02 -12.48 17.55
CA PHE A 287 2.94 -11.38 17.87
C PHE A 287 3.17 -11.23 19.38
N PHE A 288 2.26 -11.71 20.21
CA PHE A 288 2.28 -11.51 21.65
C PHE A 288 2.70 -12.77 22.41
N PRO A 289 3.50 -12.63 23.48
CA PRO A 289 3.82 -13.74 24.35
C PRO A 289 2.55 -14.25 25.06
N GLU A 290 2.59 -15.49 25.51
CA GLU A 290 1.42 -16.19 26.04
C GLU A 290 0.76 -15.45 27.20
N GLU A 291 1.54 -14.84 28.07
CA GLU A 291 1.08 -14.09 29.24
C GLU A 291 0.25 -12.85 28.88
N ARG A 292 0.43 -12.32 27.66
CA ARG A 292 -0.29 -11.13 27.16
C ARG A 292 -1.51 -11.47 26.31
N ARG A 293 -1.70 -12.73 25.93
CA ARG A 293 -2.75 -13.13 24.99
C ARG A 293 -4.16 -12.89 25.50
N ALA A 294 -4.42 -13.16 26.78
CA ALA A 294 -5.74 -12.91 27.37
C ALA A 294 -6.13 -11.43 27.32
N GLN A 295 -5.20 -10.53 27.66
CA GLN A 295 -5.42 -9.09 27.54
C GLN A 295 -5.60 -8.67 26.08
N LEU A 296 -4.76 -9.14 25.18
CA LEU A 296 -4.87 -8.88 23.75
C LEU A 296 -6.24 -9.25 23.18
N LEU A 297 -6.74 -10.45 23.52
CA LEU A 297 -8.05 -10.92 23.04
C LEU A 297 -9.19 -10.05 23.57
N MET A 298 -9.10 -9.62 24.83
CA MET A 298 -10.04 -8.66 25.41
C MET A 298 -10.00 -7.33 24.64
N ASP A 299 -8.81 -6.76 24.43
CA ASP A 299 -8.62 -5.47 23.75
C ASP A 299 -9.13 -5.54 22.30
N LEU A 300 -8.84 -6.63 21.57
CA LEU A 300 -9.35 -6.84 20.21
C LEU A 300 -10.87 -7.00 20.18
N SER A 301 -11.45 -7.76 21.11
CA SER A 301 -12.90 -7.99 21.19
C SER A 301 -13.68 -6.68 21.30
N LEU A 302 -13.12 -5.69 22.00
CA LEU A 302 -13.73 -4.38 22.24
C LEU A 302 -13.44 -3.36 21.11
N ASN A 303 -12.25 -3.42 20.55
CA ASN A 303 -11.74 -2.35 19.67
C ASN A 303 -11.78 -2.68 18.18
N VAL A 304 -11.85 -3.94 17.75
CA VAL A 304 -12.01 -4.27 16.33
C VAL A 304 -13.32 -3.72 15.80
N ARG A 305 -13.31 -3.17 14.57
CA ARG A 305 -14.50 -2.79 13.80
C ARG A 305 -14.69 -3.70 12.62
N ALA A 306 -13.64 -3.89 11.82
CA ALA A 306 -13.69 -4.78 10.68
C ALA A 306 -12.31 -5.35 10.36
N PHE A 307 -12.30 -6.60 9.90
CA PHE A 307 -11.20 -7.19 9.14
C PHE A 307 -11.66 -7.38 7.70
N VAL A 308 -10.86 -6.90 6.76
CA VAL A 308 -11.17 -6.91 5.32
C VAL A 308 -10.05 -7.64 4.60
N ALA A 309 -10.27 -8.89 4.23
CA ALA A 309 -9.30 -9.64 3.45
C ALA A 309 -9.62 -9.55 1.97
N GLN A 310 -8.59 -9.41 1.12
CA GLN A 310 -8.76 -9.11 -0.30
C GLN A 310 -7.85 -9.95 -1.19
N ARG A 311 -8.41 -10.42 -2.32
CA ARG A 311 -7.71 -11.06 -3.44
C ARG A 311 -8.14 -10.37 -4.74
N LEU A 312 -7.24 -10.25 -5.72
CA LEU A 312 -7.58 -9.73 -7.04
C LEU A 312 -7.68 -10.90 -8.03
N ILE A 313 -8.86 -11.06 -8.59
CA ILE A 313 -9.19 -12.12 -9.54
C ILE A 313 -9.19 -11.55 -10.97
N PRO A 314 -8.59 -12.22 -11.97
CA PRO A 314 -8.67 -11.79 -13.35
C PRO A 314 -10.13 -11.70 -13.82
N ARG A 315 -10.46 -10.63 -14.54
CA ARG A 315 -11.79 -10.48 -15.12
C ARG A 315 -11.95 -11.38 -16.34
N ARG A 316 -13.15 -11.93 -16.52
CA ARG A 316 -13.50 -12.81 -17.67
C ARG A 316 -13.33 -12.09 -19.02
N ASP A 317 -13.54 -10.77 -19.08
CA ASP A 317 -13.36 -9.96 -20.28
C ASP A 317 -11.89 -9.62 -20.61
N GLY A 318 -10.93 -10.11 -19.81
CA GLY A 318 -9.49 -9.85 -19.97
C GLY A 318 -9.07 -8.40 -19.64
N ARG A 319 -9.99 -7.56 -19.14
CA ARG A 319 -9.72 -6.14 -18.86
C ARG A 319 -9.44 -5.91 -17.38
N GLY A 320 -8.25 -6.28 -16.94
CA GLY A 320 -7.83 -6.05 -15.56
C GLY A 320 -8.33 -7.10 -14.57
N ARG A 321 -8.53 -6.69 -13.31
CA ARG A 321 -8.86 -7.58 -12.20
C ARG A 321 -10.03 -7.00 -11.40
N VAL A 322 -10.74 -7.85 -10.66
CA VAL A 322 -11.82 -7.47 -9.74
C VAL A 322 -11.49 -8.00 -8.34
N PRO A 323 -11.76 -7.24 -7.26
CA PRO A 323 -11.50 -7.70 -5.90
C PRO A 323 -12.55 -8.74 -5.47
N ALA A 324 -12.09 -9.91 -5.02
CA ALA A 324 -12.85 -10.76 -4.12
C ALA A 324 -12.52 -10.35 -2.69
N VAL A 325 -13.55 -10.08 -1.88
CA VAL A 325 -13.38 -9.48 -0.56
C VAL A 325 -14.08 -10.33 0.50
N GLU A 326 -13.35 -10.68 1.55
CA GLU A 326 -13.90 -11.25 2.78
C GLU A 326 -14.04 -10.13 3.81
N VAL A 327 -15.20 -10.00 4.45
CA VAL A 327 -15.49 -8.95 5.43
C VAL A 327 -15.99 -9.58 6.73
N MET A 328 -15.24 -9.38 7.81
CA MET A 328 -15.65 -9.67 9.18
C MET A 328 -15.97 -8.34 9.88
N LEU A 329 -17.17 -8.20 10.42
CA LEU A 329 -17.57 -7.09 11.27
C LEU A 329 -17.64 -7.54 12.72
N ASN A 330 -17.28 -6.68 13.66
CA ASN A 330 -17.33 -7.00 15.08
C ASN A 330 -18.77 -6.90 15.62
N SER A 331 -19.57 -7.93 15.36
CA SER A 331 -20.88 -8.13 16.02
C SER A 331 -20.68 -8.68 17.45
N PRO A 332 -21.69 -8.65 18.30
CA PRO A 332 -21.60 -9.21 19.66
C PRO A 332 -21.11 -10.68 19.69
N LEU A 333 -21.55 -11.50 18.71
CA LEU A 333 -21.09 -12.89 18.58
C LEU A 333 -19.63 -12.99 18.18
N ILE A 334 -19.19 -12.17 17.21
CA ILE A 334 -17.76 -12.12 16.81
C ILE A 334 -16.90 -11.62 17.96
N SER A 335 -17.34 -10.59 18.69
CA SER A 335 -16.66 -10.09 19.89
C SER A 335 -16.46 -11.17 20.93
N ASP A 336 -17.49 -11.98 21.23
CA ASP A 336 -17.41 -13.11 22.17
C ASP A 336 -16.44 -14.20 21.70
N LEU A 337 -16.45 -14.54 20.39
CA LEU A 337 -15.51 -15.51 19.81
C LEU A 337 -14.06 -15.00 19.88
N ILE A 338 -13.82 -13.73 19.58
CA ILE A 338 -12.48 -13.11 19.70
C ILE A 338 -12.04 -13.17 21.18
N PHE A 339 -12.89 -12.78 22.11
CA PHE A 339 -12.58 -12.80 23.54
C PHE A 339 -12.20 -14.20 24.05
N LYS A 340 -12.90 -15.24 23.56
CA LYS A 340 -12.62 -16.65 23.88
C LYS A 340 -11.41 -17.22 23.13
N GLY A 341 -10.89 -16.52 22.11
CA GLY A 341 -9.85 -17.04 21.22
C GLY A 341 -10.35 -18.15 20.29
N ASP A 342 -11.67 -18.29 20.09
CA ASP A 342 -12.25 -19.26 19.17
C ASP A 342 -12.28 -18.68 17.74
N VAL A 343 -11.12 -18.73 17.10
CA VAL A 343 -10.94 -18.25 15.72
C VAL A 343 -11.73 -19.12 14.73
N SER A 344 -11.92 -20.40 15.04
CA SER A 344 -12.57 -21.35 14.13
C SER A 344 -14.06 -21.04 13.92
N GLY A 345 -14.76 -20.60 14.98
CA GLY A 345 -16.17 -20.26 14.95
C GLY A 345 -16.50 -18.99 14.15
N ILE A 346 -15.53 -18.09 13.96
CA ILE A 346 -15.74 -16.79 13.29
C ILE A 346 -16.31 -16.94 11.90
N LYS A 347 -15.75 -17.87 11.10
CA LYS A 347 -16.12 -18.06 9.69
C LYS A 347 -17.57 -18.52 9.52
N GLU A 348 -18.07 -19.35 10.45
CA GLU A 348 -19.46 -19.79 10.46
C GLU A 348 -20.44 -18.65 10.77
N ILE A 349 -20.07 -17.75 11.68
CA ILE A 349 -20.88 -16.55 11.98
C ILE A 349 -20.88 -15.59 10.79
N MET A 350 -19.72 -15.34 10.17
CA MET A 350 -19.62 -14.51 8.96
C MET A 350 -20.53 -15.03 7.84
N LYS A 351 -20.51 -16.36 7.58
CA LYS A 351 -21.32 -17.01 6.54
C LYS A 351 -22.83 -16.80 6.77
N LYS A 352 -23.26 -16.75 8.04
CA LYS A 352 -24.67 -16.59 8.44
C LYS A 352 -25.11 -15.15 8.62
N SER A 353 -24.18 -14.17 8.60
CA SER A 353 -24.46 -12.76 8.91
C SER A 353 -24.31 -11.85 7.69
N ARG A 354 -24.73 -12.34 6.53
CA ARG A 354 -24.62 -11.61 5.27
C ARG A 354 -25.49 -10.35 5.25
N GLU A 355 -26.62 -10.37 5.92
CA GLU A 355 -27.53 -9.23 6.10
C GLU A 355 -26.90 -8.07 6.86
N LEU A 356 -25.87 -8.35 7.68
CA LEU A 356 -25.07 -7.32 8.37
C LEU A 356 -23.93 -6.76 7.50
N GLY A 357 -23.75 -7.28 6.29
CA GLY A 357 -22.67 -6.90 5.39
C GLY A 357 -21.40 -7.74 5.55
N MET A 358 -21.42 -8.80 6.39
CA MET A 358 -20.32 -9.77 6.45
C MET A 358 -20.38 -10.70 5.24
N GLN A 359 -19.22 -11.14 4.78
CA GLN A 359 -19.13 -12.16 3.72
C GLN A 359 -17.82 -12.91 3.80
N THR A 360 -17.84 -14.19 3.39
CA THR A 360 -16.65 -15.00 3.20
C THR A 360 -16.09 -14.84 1.79
N PHE A 361 -14.84 -15.30 1.56
CA PHE A 361 -14.30 -15.34 0.20
C PHE A 361 -15.14 -16.15 -0.76
N ASP A 362 -15.64 -17.32 -0.34
CA ASP A 362 -16.43 -18.18 -1.21
C ASP A 362 -17.74 -17.50 -1.63
N GLN A 363 -18.40 -16.80 -0.71
CA GLN A 363 -19.59 -16.00 -1.04
C GLN A 363 -19.26 -14.84 -2.00
N SER A 364 -18.16 -14.15 -1.80
CA SER A 364 -17.70 -13.09 -2.71
C SER A 364 -17.39 -13.64 -4.11
N LEU A 365 -16.71 -14.80 -4.20
CA LEU A 365 -16.40 -15.46 -5.46
C LEU A 365 -17.66 -15.95 -6.17
N PHE A 366 -18.63 -16.49 -5.42
CA PHE A 366 -19.95 -16.86 -5.95
C PHE A 366 -20.66 -15.67 -6.60
N ASP A 367 -20.72 -14.53 -5.90
CA ASP A 367 -21.36 -13.30 -6.41
C ASP A 367 -20.66 -12.78 -7.67
N LEU A 368 -19.33 -12.76 -7.69
CA LEU A 368 -18.55 -12.33 -8.86
C LEU A 368 -18.76 -13.26 -10.07
N TYR A 369 -18.86 -14.57 -9.84
CA TYR A 369 -19.15 -15.55 -10.88
C TYR A 369 -20.58 -15.36 -11.41
N GLU A 370 -21.58 -15.24 -10.54
CA GLU A 370 -22.98 -15.00 -10.91
C GLU A 370 -23.18 -13.68 -11.64
N ALA A 371 -22.38 -12.66 -11.31
CA ALA A 371 -22.35 -11.39 -12.06
C ALA A 371 -21.63 -11.51 -13.43
N GLY A 372 -21.04 -12.66 -13.75
CA GLY A 372 -20.29 -12.91 -14.99
C GLY A 372 -18.95 -12.18 -15.06
N LEU A 373 -18.44 -11.68 -13.94
CA LEU A 373 -17.21 -10.90 -13.87
C LEU A 373 -15.96 -11.78 -13.89
N ILE A 374 -16.05 -13.01 -13.36
CA ILE A 374 -14.93 -13.98 -13.32
C ILE A 374 -15.34 -15.29 -13.96
N SER A 375 -14.36 -16.13 -14.34
CA SER A 375 -14.61 -17.46 -14.86
C SER A 375 -14.91 -18.46 -13.73
N TYR A 376 -15.53 -19.60 -14.08
CA TYR A 376 -15.76 -20.70 -13.14
C TYR A 376 -14.46 -21.26 -12.60
N GLU A 377 -13.47 -21.42 -13.47
CA GLU A 377 -12.13 -21.92 -13.12
C GLU A 377 -11.42 -20.97 -12.14
N ASP A 378 -11.51 -19.65 -12.39
CA ASP A 378 -10.91 -18.65 -11.49
C ASP A 378 -11.62 -18.58 -10.14
N ALA A 379 -12.95 -18.72 -10.12
CA ALA A 379 -13.72 -18.80 -8.88
C ALA A 379 -13.24 -20.01 -8.04
N LEU A 380 -13.18 -21.21 -8.61
CA LEU A 380 -12.76 -22.40 -7.89
C LEU A 380 -11.28 -22.38 -7.48
N ARG A 381 -10.40 -21.83 -8.33
CA ARG A 381 -8.95 -21.72 -8.03
C ARG A 381 -8.68 -20.84 -6.80
N ASN A 382 -9.51 -19.85 -6.55
CA ASN A 382 -9.33 -18.88 -5.48
C ASN A 382 -10.22 -19.15 -4.26
N ALA A 383 -11.06 -20.21 -4.31
CA ALA A 383 -11.94 -20.59 -3.20
C ALA A 383 -11.15 -21.05 -1.97
N ASP A 384 -11.69 -20.77 -0.80
CA ASP A 384 -11.21 -21.33 0.46
C ASP A 384 -11.65 -22.79 0.61
N SER A 385 -12.91 -23.09 0.22
CA SER A 385 -13.45 -24.45 0.11
C SER A 385 -13.97 -24.70 -1.31
N LEU A 386 -13.15 -25.36 -2.12
CA LEU A 386 -13.48 -25.69 -3.50
C LEU A 386 -14.79 -26.49 -3.61
N ASN A 387 -15.02 -27.44 -2.66
CA ASN A 387 -16.20 -28.29 -2.68
C ASN A 387 -17.47 -27.52 -2.31
N ASP A 388 -17.38 -26.63 -1.30
CA ASP A 388 -18.52 -25.82 -0.87
C ASP A 388 -18.92 -24.84 -1.95
N LEU A 389 -17.97 -24.11 -2.54
CA LEU A 389 -18.25 -23.19 -3.64
C LEU A 389 -18.83 -23.91 -4.86
N ARG A 390 -18.28 -25.07 -5.22
CA ARG A 390 -18.82 -25.89 -6.32
C ARG A 390 -20.26 -26.31 -6.05
N LEU A 391 -20.57 -26.72 -4.83
CA LEU A 391 -21.91 -27.10 -4.42
C LEU A 391 -22.86 -25.89 -4.45
N GLU A 392 -22.43 -24.75 -3.95
CA GLU A 392 -23.20 -23.50 -3.94
C GLU A 392 -23.54 -23.05 -5.36
N ILE A 393 -22.59 -23.07 -6.29
CA ILE A 393 -22.81 -22.76 -7.72
C ILE A 393 -23.82 -23.75 -8.33
N LYS A 394 -23.73 -25.04 -8.00
CA LYS A 394 -24.66 -26.07 -8.54
C LYS A 394 -26.08 -25.92 -7.99
N LEU A 395 -26.23 -25.51 -6.74
CA LEU A 395 -27.55 -25.41 -6.09
C LEU A 395 -28.24 -24.09 -6.32
N HIS A 396 -27.47 -23.00 -6.31
CA HIS A 396 -28.01 -21.63 -6.28
C HIS A 396 -27.65 -20.78 -7.50
N GLY A 397 -26.75 -21.25 -8.36
CA GLY A 397 -26.32 -20.54 -9.57
C GLY A 397 -27.45 -20.36 -10.61
N LYS A 398 -27.35 -19.33 -11.43
CA LYS A 398 -28.33 -19.03 -12.50
C LYS A 398 -28.51 -20.17 -13.49
N GLU A 399 -27.44 -20.90 -13.79
CA GLU A 399 -27.50 -22.06 -14.68
C GLU A 399 -28.27 -23.25 -14.07
N SER A 400 -28.27 -23.39 -12.74
CA SER A 400 -29.06 -24.44 -12.07
C SER A 400 -30.55 -24.12 -12.08
N LYS A 401 -30.93 -22.83 -11.99
CA LYS A 401 -32.32 -22.39 -12.07
C LYS A 401 -32.91 -22.59 -13.48
N ASN A 402 -32.07 -22.64 -14.51
CA ASN A 402 -32.49 -22.90 -15.89
C ASN A 402 -32.49 -24.39 -16.28
N ARG A 403 -31.87 -25.24 -15.47
CA ARG A 403 -32.01 -26.69 -15.63
C ARG A 403 -33.35 -27.10 -15.01
N ASN A 404 -34.39 -27.24 -15.85
CA ASN A 404 -35.59 -27.96 -15.45
C ASN A 404 -35.17 -29.30 -14.88
N VAL A 405 -35.30 -29.47 -13.56
CA VAL A 405 -34.99 -30.75 -12.87
C VAL A 405 -35.82 -31.90 -13.45
N PHE A 406 -36.88 -31.58 -14.23
CA PHE A 406 -37.77 -32.50 -14.90
C PHE A 406 -37.36 -32.86 -16.36
N SER A 407 -36.33 -32.28 -16.96
CA SER A 407 -35.91 -32.59 -18.33
C SER A 407 -35.26 -33.99 -18.47
N GLY A 408 -34.91 -34.66 -17.36
CA GLY A 408 -34.41 -36.03 -17.33
C GLY A 408 -35.50 -37.09 -17.03
N ILE A 409 -36.72 -36.66 -16.62
CA ILE A 409 -37.81 -37.58 -16.25
C ILE A 409 -38.73 -37.84 -17.46
N GLY A 410 -38.62 -37.07 -18.54
CA GLY A 410 -39.43 -37.23 -19.74
C GLY A 410 -39.24 -38.52 -20.53
N ASN A 411 -38.23 -39.35 -20.19
CA ASN A 411 -37.95 -40.66 -20.82
C ASN A 411 -38.08 -41.83 -19.86
N LEU A 412 -38.82 -41.67 -18.75
CA LEU A 412 -39.25 -42.83 -17.96
C LEU A 412 -40.53 -43.38 -18.58
N ASP A 413 -40.41 -44.20 -19.60
CA ASP A 413 -41.50 -45.09 -20.03
C ASP A 413 -41.80 -46.04 -18.87
N MET A 414 -43.00 -45.94 -18.32
CA MET A 414 -43.51 -46.93 -17.37
C MET A 414 -43.65 -48.25 -18.11
N MET A 415 -42.94 -49.26 -17.67
CA MET A 415 -43.17 -50.64 -18.17
C MET A 415 -44.64 -50.98 -17.92
N PRO A 416 -45.37 -51.46 -18.94
CA PRO A 416 -46.75 -51.94 -18.73
C PRO A 416 -46.71 -53.09 -17.73
N ASP A 417 -47.70 -53.13 -16.85
CA ASP A 417 -47.88 -54.17 -15.81
C ASP A 417 -47.67 -55.55 -16.37
N ALA A 418 -46.81 -56.34 -15.76
CA ALA A 418 -46.62 -57.77 -16.06
C ALA A 418 -47.96 -58.49 -15.79
N PRO A 419 -48.40 -59.31 -16.71
CA PRO A 419 -49.67 -60.03 -16.51
C PRO A 419 -49.58 -60.93 -15.26
N ALA A 420 -50.68 -60.91 -14.48
CA ALA A 420 -50.78 -61.69 -13.26
C ALA A 420 -50.55 -63.19 -13.54
N PRO A 421 -49.90 -63.94 -12.65
CA PRO A 421 -49.68 -65.40 -12.84
C PRO A 421 -51.02 -66.13 -12.85
N THR A 422 -51.29 -66.80 -13.96
CA THR A 422 -52.42 -67.69 -14.06
C THR A 422 -52.17 -68.93 -13.21
N ASN A 423 -52.93 -69.06 -12.12
CA ASN A 423 -53.01 -70.32 -11.38
C ASN A 423 -53.63 -71.42 -12.31
N GLN A 424 -52.89 -72.43 -12.68
CA GLN A 424 -53.44 -73.71 -13.14
C GLN A 424 -53.29 -74.73 -12.00
N PHE A 425 -54.46 -75.20 -11.59
CA PHE A 425 -54.60 -76.43 -10.89
C PHE A 425 -54.54 -77.61 -11.88
#